data_af6fc6c683b87afb7ef0cd0979788aa2
#
_entry.id   af6fc6c683b87afb7ef0cd0979788aa2
#
_cell.length_a   1.000
_cell.length_b   1.000
_cell.length_c   1.000
_cell.angle_alpha   90.00
_cell.angle_beta   90.00
_cell.angle_gamma   90.00
#
_symmetry.space_group_name_H-M   'P 1'
#
loop_
_entity.id
_entity.type
_entity.pdbx_description
1 polymer ?
#
loop_
_entity_poly.entity_id
_entity_poly.type
_entity_poly.pdbx_seq_one_letter_code
_entity_poly.pdbx_strand_id
1 'polypeptide(L)'
;PDAALIISRGQMQEGDELASQIEQQMKKLEKQVKDLHYTPVQVTRVGINDGEEGLEIQSQFLRGNEQVYQCQVAFVLPGERVMMAFTYARTTPLTPADMTRWAEIKKNLRFRMRQEVRTN
;
A
#
# COMPACT_ATOMS: atom_id res chain seq x y z
N PRO A 1 -7.89 1.05 -19.47
CA PRO A 1 -7.77 2.38 -18.91
C PRO A 1 -8.14 2.50 -17.46
N ASP A 2 -8.77 1.47 -16.92
CA ASP A 2 -9.16 1.53 -15.53
C ASP A 2 -8.00 1.20 -14.61
N ALA A 3 -8.02 1.81 -13.43
CA ALA A 3 -7.05 1.51 -12.41
C ALA A 3 -7.43 0.21 -11.72
N ALA A 4 -6.41 -0.50 -11.25
CA ALA A 4 -6.61 -1.69 -10.44
C ALA A 4 -6.29 -1.34 -8.99
N LEU A 5 -7.09 -1.86 -8.07
CA LEU A 5 -6.81 -1.75 -6.65
C LEU A 5 -6.53 -3.15 -6.13
N ILE A 6 -5.33 -3.33 -5.62
CA ILE A 6 -4.88 -4.63 -5.15
C ILE A 6 -4.70 -4.54 -3.65
N ILE A 7 -5.29 -5.50 -2.94
CA ILE A 7 -5.21 -5.55 -1.49
C ILE A 7 -4.43 -6.81 -1.12
N SER A 8 -3.43 -6.65 -0.28
CA SER A 8 -2.66 -7.79 0.20
C SER A 8 -2.46 -7.67 1.69
N ARG A 9 -2.18 -8.82 2.31
CA ARG A 9 -1.92 -8.84 3.74
C ARG A 9 -0.85 -9.87 4.03
N GLY A 10 -0.10 -9.64 5.10
CA GLY A 10 0.96 -10.53 5.49
C GLY A 10 1.14 -10.54 6.99
N GLN A 11 1.54 -11.69 7.50
CA GLN A 11 1.82 -11.83 8.92
C GLN A 11 3.19 -11.24 9.22
N MET A 12 3.27 -10.41 10.25
CA MET A 12 4.54 -9.87 10.71
C MET A 12 5.04 -10.69 11.89
N GLN A 13 6.33 -10.95 11.88
CA GLN A 13 6.96 -11.65 12.98
C GLN A 13 7.31 -10.66 14.08
N GLU A 14 7.54 -11.17 15.26
CA GLU A 14 7.98 -10.34 16.35
C GLU A 14 9.30 -9.68 15.99
N GLY A 15 9.39 -8.38 16.23
CA GLY A 15 10.58 -7.62 15.88
C GLY A 15 10.59 -7.03 14.47
N ASP A 16 9.64 -7.44 13.63
CA ASP A 16 9.55 -6.87 12.28
C ASP A 16 9.05 -5.43 12.36
N GLU A 17 9.60 -4.60 11.49
CA GLU A 17 9.16 -3.22 11.34
C GLU A 17 8.59 -3.02 9.97
N LEU A 18 7.57 -2.15 9.90
CA LEU A 18 6.87 -1.90 8.65
C LEU A 18 7.81 -1.37 7.57
N ALA A 19 8.69 -0.42 7.92
CA ALA A 19 9.63 0.14 6.95
C ALA A 19 10.54 -0.93 6.37
N SER A 20 11.01 -1.85 7.20
CA SER A 20 11.87 -2.94 6.73
C SER A 20 11.14 -3.86 5.77
N GLN A 21 9.87 -4.13 6.06
CA GLN A 21 9.05 -4.97 5.19
C GLN A 21 8.89 -4.33 3.82
N ILE A 22 8.68 -3.02 3.78
CA ILE A 22 8.54 -2.30 2.52
C ILE A 22 9.84 -2.35 1.73
N GLU A 23 10.98 -2.14 2.40
CA GLU A 23 12.28 -2.21 1.73
C GLU A 23 12.53 -3.58 1.12
N GLN A 24 12.18 -4.63 1.84
CA GLN A 24 12.35 -5.98 1.35
C GLN A 24 11.48 -6.24 0.12
N GLN A 25 10.25 -5.71 0.14
CA GLN A 25 9.35 -5.87 -0.99
C GLN A 25 9.88 -5.14 -2.22
N MET A 26 10.44 -3.94 -2.03
CA MET A 26 11.01 -3.20 -3.16
C MET A 26 12.23 -3.91 -3.73
N LYS A 27 13.05 -4.52 -2.89
CA LYS A 27 14.19 -5.30 -3.38
C LYS A 27 13.75 -6.51 -4.19
N LYS A 28 12.68 -7.17 -3.75
CA LYS A 28 12.12 -8.29 -4.52
C LYS A 28 11.58 -7.81 -5.86
N LEU A 29 10.88 -6.70 -5.84
CA LEU A 29 10.29 -6.15 -7.06
C LEU A 29 11.39 -5.79 -8.06
N GLU A 30 12.49 -5.22 -7.58
CA GLU A 30 13.59 -4.83 -8.42
C GLU A 30 14.13 -6.00 -9.23
N LYS A 31 14.09 -7.19 -8.65
CA LYS A 31 14.57 -8.39 -9.33
C LYS A 31 13.57 -8.94 -10.34
N GLN A 32 12.31 -8.53 -10.25
CA GLN A 32 11.23 -9.06 -11.08
C GLN A 32 10.86 -8.17 -12.24
N VAL A 33 11.24 -6.90 -12.19
CA VAL A 33 10.83 -5.90 -13.19
C VAL A 33 12.05 -5.14 -13.67
N LYS A 34 11.84 -4.28 -14.69
CA LYS A 34 12.90 -3.42 -15.22
C LYS A 34 12.57 -1.97 -14.94
N ASP A 35 13.62 -1.18 -14.85
CA ASP A 35 13.50 0.29 -14.75
C ASP A 35 12.64 0.71 -13.58
N LEU A 36 12.89 0.10 -12.43
CA LEU A 36 12.15 0.45 -11.23
C LEU A 36 12.63 1.80 -10.70
N HIS A 37 11.69 2.72 -10.53
CA HIS A 37 11.90 4.01 -9.89
C HIS A 37 10.84 4.17 -8.82
N TYR A 38 11.24 4.67 -7.67
CA TYR A 38 10.26 4.89 -6.62
C TYR A 38 10.67 6.08 -5.73
N THR A 39 9.64 6.68 -5.12
CA THR A 39 9.85 7.81 -4.21
C THR A 39 10.35 7.30 -2.86
N PRO A 40 10.97 8.17 -2.08
CA PRO A 40 11.23 7.82 -0.69
C PRO A 40 9.93 7.47 0.03
N VAL A 41 10.04 6.58 1.01
CA VAL A 41 8.89 6.21 1.83
C VAL A 41 8.49 7.41 2.68
N GLN A 42 7.18 7.69 2.72
CA GLN A 42 6.64 8.81 3.47
C GLN A 42 5.57 8.32 4.43
N VAL A 43 5.48 8.98 5.57
CA VAL A 43 4.42 8.73 6.54
C VAL A 43 3.13 9.35 6.02
N THR A 44 2.04 8.61 6.15
CA THR A 44 0.72 9.07 5.76
C THR A 44 -0.30 8.60 6.80
N ARG A 45 -1.52 9.13 6.70
CA ARG A 45 -2.60 8.70 7.59
C ARG A 45 -3.64 7.98 6.76
N VAL A 46 -4.20 6.92 7.31
CA VAL A 46 -5.22 6.12 6.62
C VAL A 46 -6.41 5.91 7.53
N GLY A 47 -7.54 5.66 6.89
CA GLY A 47 -8.76 5.34 7.61
C GLY A 47 -9.60 6.57 7.92
N ILE A 48 -10.83 6.30 8.32
CA ILE A 48 -11.76 7.35 8.69
C ILE A 48 -11.19 8.10 9.89
N ASN A 49 -11.20 9.42 9.81
CA ASN A 49 -10.63 10.31 10.83
C ASN A 49 -9.12 10.20 10.95
N ASP A 50 -8.45 9.72 9.87
CA ASP A 50 -7.00 9.60 9.84
C ASP A 50 -6.47 8.79 11.02
N GLY A 51 -7.18 7.70 11.35
CA GLY A 51 -6.97 6.95 12.57
C GLY A 51 -5.69 6.15 12.66
N GLU A 52 -5.08 5.79 11.53
CA GLU A 52 -3.91 4.93 11.53
C GLU A 52 -2.76 5.56 10.76
N GLU A 53 -1.56 5.35 11.26
CA GLU A 53 -0.36 5.77 10.56
C GLU A 53 0.04 4.68 9.57
N GLY A 54 0.37 5.09 8.36
CA GLY A 54 0.86 4.17 7.35
C GLY A 54 2.10 4.73 6.68
N LEU A 55 2.71 3.91 5.85
CA LEU A 55 3.84 4.31 5.04
C LEU A 55 3.45 4.21 3.58
N GLU A 56 3.80 5.23 2.82
CA GLU A 56 3.37 5.36 1.44
C GLU A 56 4.56 5.49 0.52
N ILE A 57 4.44 4.89 -0.67
CA ILE A 57 5.48 4.97 -1.68
C ILE A 57 4.80 4.98 -3.05
N GLN A 58 5.39 5.73 -3.98
CA GLN A 58 4.95 5.69 -5.37
C GLN A 58 6.06 5.07 -6.19
N SER A 59 5.70 4.25 -7.16
CA SER A 59 6.69 3.59 -7.99
C SER A 59 6.21 3.48 -9.43
N GLN A 60 7.18 3.29 -10.31
CA GLN A 60 6.91 2.98 -11.71
C GLN A 60 7.97 2.01 -12.19
N PHE A 61 7.58 1.15 -13.11
CA PHE A 61 8.50 0.13 -13.61
C PHE A 61 7.93 -0.49 -14.88
N LEU A 62 8.77 -1.28 -15.53
CA LEU A 62 8.39 -2.03 -16.72
C LEU A 62 8.30 -3.50 -16.36
N ARG A 63 7.13 -4.08 -16.53
CA ARG A 63 6.93 -5.51 -16.32
C ARG A 63 6.63 -6.14 -17.67
N GLY A 64 7.59 -6.93 -18.16
CA GLY A 64 7.49 -7.39 -19.54
C GLY A 64 7.54 -6.20 -20.48
N ASN A 65 6.51 -6.02 -21.27
CA ASN A 65 6.42 -4.90 -22.20
C ASN A 65 5.46 -3.81 -21.71
N GLU A 66 5.00 -3.91 -20.47
CA GLU A 66 3.97 -3.02 -19.99
C GLU A 66 4.51 -2.12 -18.91
N GLN A 67 4.29 -0.81 -19.07
CA GLN A 67 4.65 0.17 -18.07
C GLN A 67 3.59 0.17 -16.98
N VAL A 68 4.03 0.22 -15.73
CA VAL A 68 3.13 0.24 -14.58
C VAL A 68 3.45 1.45 -13.72
N TYR A 69 2.40 2.14 -13.27
CA TYR A 69 2.50 3.30 -12.38
C TYR A 69 1.62 3.00 -11.18
N GLN A 70 2.17 3.12 -9.98
CA GLN A 70 1.37 2.74 -8.82
C GLN A 70 1.67 3.57 -7.58
N CYS A 71 0.64 3.65 -6.73
CA CYS A 71 0.75 4.17 -5.38
C CYS A 71 0.50 3.00 -4.42
N GLN A 72 1.26 2.93 -3.35
CA GLN A 72 1.07 1.89 -2.35
C GLN A 72 1.10 2.51 -0.97
N VAL A 73 0.25 1.99 -0.09
CA VAL A 73 0.29 2.32 1.33
C VAL A 73 0.26 1.02 2.11
N ALA A 74 1.06 0.97 3.16
CA ALA A 74 1.10 -0.18 4.04
C ALA A 74 0.91 0.28 5.48
N PHE A 75 0.23 -0.51 6.27
CA PHE A 75 0.02 -0.22 7.68
C PHE A 75 -0.23 -1.52 8.42
N VAL A 76 -0.14 -1.45 9.75
CA VAL A 76 -0.39 -2.62 10.60
C VAL A 76 -1.81 -2.49 11.14
N LEU A 77 -2.58 -3.58 11.02
CA LEU A 77 -3.95 -3.56 11.53
C LEU A 77 -3.94 -3.34 13.04
N PRO A 78 -4.84 -2.48 13.54
CA PRO A 78 -4.91 -2.24 14.99
C PRO A 78 -5.11 -3.53 15.76
N GLY A 79 -4.28 -3.73 16.79
CA GLY A 79 -4.39 -4.89 17.66
C GLY A 79 -3.93 -6.21 17.08
N GLU A 80 -3.33 -6.21 15.91
CA GLU A 80 -2.88 -7.43 15.24
C GLU A 80 -1.48 -7.23 14.70
N ARG A 81 -0.81 -8.35 14.43
CA ARG A 81 0.51 -8.30 13.79
C ARG A 81 0.36 -8.66 12.32
N VAL A 82 -0.53 -7.96 11.67
CA VAL A 82 -0.84 -8.18 10.27
C VAL A 82 -0.61 -6.89 9.51
N MET A 83 0.25 -6.96 8.50
CA MET A 83 0.48 -5.84 7.59
C MET A 83 -0.55 -5.90 6.48
N MET A 84 -1.20 -4.77 6.24
CA MET A 84 -2.07 -4.59 5.10
C MET A 84 -1.40 -3.67 4.11
N ALA A 85 -1.54 -3.97 2.84
CA ALA A 85 -1.04 -3.10 1.78
C ALA A 85 -2.12 -2.92 0.73
N PHE A 86 -2.27 -1.67 0.29
CA PHE A 86 -3.20 -1.32 -0.78
C PHE A 86 -2.38 -0.71 -1.91
N THR A 87 -2.57 -1.23 -3.11
CA THR A 87 -1.84 -0.78 -4.28
C THR A 87 -2.84 -0.32 -5.33
N TYR A 88 -2.69 0.92 -5.78
CA TYR A 88 -3.49 1.52 -6.85
C TYR A 88 -2.59 1.62 -8.06
N ALA A 89 -2.93 0.92 -9.13
CA ALA A 89 -2.01 0.78 -10.28
C ALA A 89 -2.71 1.05 -11.60
N ARG A 90 -1.97 1.68 -12.51
CA ARG A 90 -2.41 1.91 -13.88
C ARG A 90 -1.26 1.60 -14.83
N THR A 91 -1.61 1.37 -16.09
CA THR A 91 -0.61 1.18 -17.13
C THR A 91 -0.32 2.47 -17.89
N THR A 92 -0.97 3.56 -17.51
CA THR A 92 -0.71 4.90 -18.03
C THR A 92 -0.32 5.80 -16.86
N PRO A 93 0.37 6.93 -17.12
CA PRO A 93 0.80 7.79 -16.03
C PRO A 93 -0.37 8.24 -15.17
N LEU A 94 -0.11 8.35 -13.86
CA LEU A 94 -1.12 8.78 -12.91
C LEU A 94 -1.47 10.24 -13.16
N THR A 95 -2.76 10.52 -13.16
CA THR A 95 -3.28 11.86 -13.40
C THR A 95 -3.66 12.52 -12.07
N PRO A 96 -3.94 13.84 -12.06
CA PRO A 96 -4.46 14.46 -10.85
C PRO A 96 -5.74 13.80 -10.35
N ALA A 97 -6.60 13.33 -11.26
CA ALA A 97 -7.81 12.60 -10.87
C ALA A 97 -7.46 11.29 -10.14
N ASP A 98 -6.41 10.61 -10.61
CA ASP A 98 -5.94 9.40 -9.93
C ASP A 98 -5.48 9.73 -8.52
N MET A 99 -4.76 10.83 -8.35
CA MET A 99 -4.24 11.20 -7.04
C MET A 99 -5.38 11.56 -6.08
N THR A 100 -6.43 12.22 -6.60
CA THR A 100 -7.62 12.51 -5.81
C THR A 100 -8.29 11.21 -5.37
N ARG A 101 -8.45 10.27 -6.31
CA ARG A 101 -9.06 8.98 -5.99
C ARG A 101 -8.23 8.21 -4.97
N TRP A 102 -6.91 8.24 -5.14
CA TRP A 102 -6.02 7.57 -4.20
C TRP A 102 -6.16 8.13 -2.78
N ALA A 103 -6.24 9.46 -2.68
CA ALA A 103 -6.43 10.10 -1.38
C ALA A 103 -7.75 9.66 -0.75
N GLU A 104 -8.80 9.56 -1.56
CA GLU A 104 -10.11 9.11 -1.07
C GLU A 104 -10.05 7.65 -0.60
N ILE A 105 -9.36 6.80 -1.34
CA ILE A 105 -9.21 5.41 -0.95
C ILE A 105 -8.54 5.31 0.41
N LYS A 106 -7.43 6.03 0.61
CA LYS A 106 -6.74 5.99 1.89
C LYS A 106 -7.62 6.48 3.02
N LYS A 107 -8.34 7.55 2.78
CA LYS A 107 -9.16 8.18 3.82
C LYS A 107 -10.35 7.32 4.22
N ASN A 108 -10.90 6.58 3.26
CA ASN A 108 -12.15 5.86 3.49
C ASN A 108 -11.95 4.41 3.91
N LEU A 109 -10.73 4.01 4.21
CA LEU A 109 -10.50 2.67 4.72
C LEU A 109 -11.16 2.49 6.08
N ARG A 110 -11.77 1.34 6.28
CA ARG A 110 -12.43 1.00 7.52
C ARG A 110 -11.84 -0.27 8.08
N PHE A 111 -11.62 -0.28 9.37
CA PHE A 111 -11.03 -1.42 10.03
C PHE A 111 -12.05 -2.08 10.93
N ARG A 112 -12.13 -3.40 10.87
CA ARG A 112 -13.02 -4.18 11.70
C ARG A 112 -12.21 -4.80 12.82
N MET A 113 -12.62 -4.54 14.05
CA MET A 113 -11.95 -5.13 15.18
C MET A 113 -12.45 -6.55 15.35
N ARG A 114 -11.51 -7.46 15.57
CA ARG A 114 -11.85 -8.87 15.63
C ARG A 114 -12.75 -9.21 16.82
N GLN A 115 -12.53 -8.57 17.94
CA GLN A 115 -13.29 -8.85 19.14
C GLN A 115 -14.72 -8.34 19.07
N GLU A 116 -15.03 -7.54 18.07
CA GLU A 116 -16.41 -7.14 17.87
C GLU A 116 -17.29 -8.33 17.57
N VAL A 117 -16.63 -9.32 17.05
CA VAL A 117 -17.38 -10.50 16.73
C VAL A 117 -17.87 -11.18 17.99
N ARG A 118 -17.19 -10.95 18.99
CA ARG A 118 -17.48 -11.53 20.05
C ARG A 118 -18.27 -11.09 21.04
N THR A 119 -18.62 -10.64 20.98
CA THR A 119 -19.18 -10.12 21.82
C THR A 119 -19.80 -10.72 22.60
N ASN A 120 -19.80 -11.25 22.73
CA ASN A 120 -20.38 -11.78 23.22
C ASN A 120 -20.77 -11.91 23.37
#